data_53cb5260b8cbe793662b74f82fc75e7e
#
_entry.id   53cb5260b8cbe793662b74f82fc75e7e
#
_cell.length_a   1.000
_cell.length_b   1.000
_cell.length_c   1.000
_cell.angle_alpha   90.00
_cell.angle_beta   90.00
_cell.angle_gamma   90.00
#
_symmetry.space_group_name_H-M   'P 1'
#
loop_
_entity.id
_entity.type
_entity.pdbx_description
1 polymer ?
#
loop_
_entity_poly.entity_id
_entity_poly.type
_entity_poly.pdbx_seq_one_letter_code
_entity_poly.pdbx_strand_id
1 'polypeptide(L)'
;MCIRDSCTPYGVMKIIESAGYDLNGKHAVVVGRSNIVGKPMAMLLLHRNATVTICHSHTKNLKEVCASADILVSAVGKAHFITADMVKEGAIVIDVGMNHDENGKLCGDVEFAEVEPKASYITPVPGGVGPMTITMLMKNTLRAAEMKQK
;
A
#
# COMPACT_ATOMS: atom_id res chain seq x y z
N MET A 1 -7.75 2.14 18.82
CA MET A 1 -8.09 2.00 17.39
C MET A 1 -7.73 0.58 16.97
N CYS A 2 -8.70 -0.20 16.57
CA CYS A 2 -8.44 -1.56 16.09
C CYS A 2 -7.78 -1.48 14.69
N ILE A 3 -6.74 -2.27 14.45
CA ILE A 3 -6.03 -2.31 13.16
C ILE A 3 -7.00 -2.60 12.00
N ARG A 4 -8.07 -3.36 12.26
CA ARG A 4 -9.12 -3.68 11.28
C ARG A 4 -9.96 -2.46 10.86
N ASP A 5 -9.94 -1.39 11.67
CA ASP A 5 -10.77 -0.20 11.44
C ASP A 5 -10.00 0.91 10.70
N SER A 6 -8.74 0.67 10.35
CA SER A 6 -7.94 1.61 9.56
C SER A 6 -8.43 1.59 8.11
N CYS A 7 -9.02 2.70 7.64
CA CYS A 7 -9.68 2.76 6.34
C CYS A 7 -8.72 2.51 5.17
N THR A 8 -7.61 3.23 5.12
CA THR A 8 -6.63 3.10 4.03
C THR A 8 -5.98 1.70 3.98
N PRO A 9 -5.39 1.16 5.06
CA PRO A 9 -4.83 -0.18 5.03
C PRO A 9 -5.84 -1.27 4.70
N TYR A 10 -7.07 -1.17 5.19
CA TYR A 10 -8.12 -2.12 4.85
C TYR A 10 -8.57 -2.01 3.40
N GLY A 11 -8.61 -0.79 2.86
CA GLY A 11 -8.86 -0.54 1.44
C GLY A 11 -7.80 -1.18 0.54
N VAL A 12 -6.53 -1.05 0.90
CA VAL A 12 -5.41 -1.73 0.21
C VAL A 12 -5.60 -3.24 0.21
N MET A 13 -5.96 -3.84 1.35
CA MET A 13 -6.24 -5.28 1.40
C MET A 13 -7.37 -5.68 0.44
N LYS A 14 -8.42 -4.85 0.32
CA LYS A 14 -9.52 -5.11 -0.64
C LYS A 14 -9.08 -4.99 -2.09
N ILE A 15 -8.18 -4.07 -2.41
CA ILE A 15 -7.57 -3.97 -3.75
C ILE A 15 -6.80 -5.26 -4.08
N ILE A 16 -5.93 -5.71 -3.19
CA ILE A 16 -5.14 -6.93 -3.38
C ILE A 16 -6.05 -8.17 -3.53
N GLU A 17 -7.08 -8.28 -2.69
CA GLU A 17 -8.07 -9.36 -2.77
C GLU A 17 -8.83 -9.34 -4.12
N SER A 18 -9.22 -8.15 -4.61
CA SER A 18 -9.94 -8.01 -5.88
C SER A 18 -9.07 -8.32 -7.10
N ALA A 19 -7.77 -8.14 -6.99
CA ALA A 19 -6.79 -8.55 -8.00
C ALA A 19 -6.59 -10.10 -8.03
N GLY A 20 -7.23 -10.84 -7.13
CA GLY A 20 -7.12 -12.31 -7.05
C GLY A 20 -5.76 -12.81 -6.58
N TYR A 21 -4.97 -11.96 -5.92
CA TYR A 21 -3.62 -12.30 -5.51
C TYR A 21 -3.58 -12.99 -4.15
N ASP A 22 -2.96 -14.17 -4.10
CA ASP A 22 -2.73 -14.90 -2.85
C ASP A 22 -1.50 -14.36 -2.12
N LEU A 23 -1.69 -13.89 -0.90
CA LEU A 23 -0.65 -13.35 -0.02
C LEU A 23 0.12 -14.43 0.74
N ASN A 24 -0.38 -15.66 0.76
CA ASN A 24 0.16 -16.73 1.59
C ASN A 24 1.60 -17.06 1.19
N GLY A 25 2.53 -16.91 2.13
CA GLY A 25 3.97 -17.17 1.94
C GLY A 25 4.71 -16.11 1.08
N LYS A 26 4.03 -15.03 0.65
CA LYS A 26 4.66 -13.97 -0.15
C LYS A 26 5.45 -12.99 0.69
N HIS A 27 6.51 -12.42 0.11
CA HIS A 27 7.29 -11.36 0.74
C HIS A 27 6.67 -9.99 0.43
N ALA A 28 6.18 -9.33 1.47
CA ALA A 28 5.60 -8.00 1.39
C ALA A 28 6.55 -6.97 2.02
N VAL A 29 6.85 -5.92 1.28
CA VAL A 29 7.63 -4.78 1.79
C VAL A 29 6.74 -3.56 1.90
N VAL A 30 6.70 -2.96 3.09
CA VAL A 30 5.97 -1.73 3.37
C VAL A 30 6.98 -0.61 3.59
N VAL A 31 7.03 0.35 2.67
CA VAL A 31 7.89 1.52 2.78
C VAL A 31 7.12 2.65 3.45
N GLY A 32 7.47 2.89 4.71
CA GLY A 32 6.78 3.81 5.61
C GLY A 32 6.36 3.12 6.91
N ARG A 33 6.45 3.86 8.03
CA ARG A 33 6.13 3.32 9.37
C ARG A 33 5.18 4.21 10.18
N SER A 34 4.31 4.94 9.49
CA SER A 34 3.31 5.77 10.15
C SER A 34 2.33 4.93 10.97
N ASN A 35 1.77 5.52 12.01
CA ASN A 35 0.78 4.84 12.86
C ASN A 35 -0.56 4.64 12.13
N ILE A 36 -0.83 5.46 11.10
CA ILE A 36 -2.12 5.44 10.39
C ILE A 36 -2.11 4.54 9.14
N VAL A 37 -0.94 4.28 8.54
CA VAL A 37 -0.82 3.47 7.32
C VAL A 37 0.24 2.38 7.47
N GLY A 38 1.52 2.71 7.61
CA GLY A 38 2.62 1.75 7.49
C GLY A 38 2.53 0.59 8.48
N LYS A 39 2.42 0.89 9.78
CA LYS A 39 2.30 -0.14 10.81
C LYS A 39 1.04 -1.00 10.69
N PRO A 40 -0.17 -0.41 10.58
CA PRO A 40 -1.38 -1.22 10.40
C PRO A 40 -1.40 -2.02 9.10
N MET A 41 -0.81 -1.49 8.01
CA MET A 41 -0.68 -2.22 6.75
C MET A 41 0.16 -3.49 6.93
N ALA A 42 1.31 -3.36 7.56
CA ALA A 42 2.19 -4.50 7.84
C ALA A 42 1.49 -5.59 8.66
N MET A 43 0.71 -5.19 9.66
CA MET A 43 -0.05 -6.14 10.49
C MET A 43 -1.17 -6.84 9.70
N LEU A 44 -1.85 -6.14 8.79
CA LEU A 44 -2.88 -6.75 7.95
C LEU A 44 -2.28 -7.76 6.95
N LEU A 45 -1.14 -7.45 6.36
CA LEU A 45 -0.40 -8.39 5.49
C LEU A 45 0.06 -9.62 6.27
N LEU A 46 0.61 -9.43 7.49
CA LEU A 46 1.02 -10.52 8.36
C LEU A 46 -0.17 -11.44 8.71
N HIS A 47 -1.35 -10.88 9.00
CA HIS A 47 -2.56 -11.67 9.26
C HIS A 47 -3.03 -12.50 8.05
N ARG A 48 -2.54 -12.23 6.87
CA ARG A 48 -2.77 -12.99 5.64
C ARG A 48 -1.60 -13.90 5.27
N ASN A 49 -0.75 -14.24 6.26
CA ASN A 49 0.40 -15.12 6.14
C ASN A 49 1.50 -14.61 5.18
N ALA A 50 1.57 -13.31 4.93
CA ALA A 50 2.71 -12.74 4.23
C ALA A 50 3.91 -12.61 5.19
N THR A 51 5.13 -12.78 4.67
CA THR A 51 6.35 -12.36 5.36
C THR A 51 6.54 -10.88 5.14
N VAL A 52 6.59 -10.07 6.21
CA VAL A 52 6.52 -8.62 6.09
C VAL A 52 7.81 -7.95 6.54
N THR A 53 8.33 -7.08 5.70
CA THR A 53 9.44 -6.17 6.01
C THR A 53 8.92 -4.73 6.03
N ILE A 54 9.19 -3.98 7.11
CA ILE A 54 8.88 -2.55 7.19
C ILE A 54 10.16 -1.76 6.96
N CYS A 55 10.15 -0.89 5.94
CA CYS A 55 11.23 0.01 5.61
C CYS A 55 10.93 1.46 6.04
N HIS A 56 11.97 2.21 6.34
CA HIS A 56 11.88 3.59 6.77
C HIS A 56 13.16 4.37 6.44
N SER A 57 13.23 5.65 6.79
CA SER A 57 14.37 6.54 6.47
C SER A 57 15.75 6.09 6.97
N HIS A 58 15.80 5.16 7.91
CA HIS A 58 17.05 4.58 8.43
C HIS A 58 17.33 3.17 7.89
N THR A 59 16.50 2.65 6.99
CA THR A 59 16.71 1.34 6.37
C THR A 59 17.92 1.41 5.46
N LYS A 60 18.91 0.56 5.70
CA LYS A 60 20.05 0.37 4.80
C LYS A 60 19.62 -0.48 3.60
N ASN A 61 20.24 -0.26 2.44
CA ASN A 61 19.98 -1.02 1.22
C ASN A 61 18.49 -1.05 0.84
N LEU A 62 17.78 0.08 1.02
CA LEU A 62 16.34 0.19 0.77
C LEU A 62 15.95 -0.33 -0.63
N LYS A 63 16.74 0.00 -1.65
CA LYS A 63 16.53 -0.42 -3.03
C LYS A 63 16.48 -1.94 -3.16
N GLU A 64 17.47 -2.64 -2.61
CA GLU A 64 17.57 -4.10 -2.69
C GLU A 64 16.42 -4.77 -1.92
N VAL A 65 16.06 -4.23 -0.75
CA VAL A 65 14.93 -4.73 0.02
C VAL A 65 13.63 -4.58 -0.75
N CYS A 66 13.38 -3.43 -1.34
CA CYS A 66 12.18 -3.19 -2.17
C CYS A 66 12.17 -4.09 -3.40
N ALA A 67 13.30 -4.25 -4.10
CA ALA A 67 13.44 -5.09 -5.28
C ALA A 67 13.27 -6.60 -5.00
N SER A 68 13.30 -7.03 -3.75
CA SER A 68 13.02 -8.42 -3.35
C SER A 68 11.54 -8.72 -3.10
N ALA A 69 10.69 -7.68 -3.08
CA ALA A 69 9.28 -7.79 -2.70
C ALA A 69 8.41 -8.39 -3.79
N ASP A 70 7.57 -9.37 -3.45
CA ASP A 70 6.45 -9.81 -4.28
C ASP A 70 5.31 -8.78 -4.24
N ILE A 71 5.18 -8.08 -3.10
CA ILE A 71 4.21 -7.01 -2.89
C ILE A 71 4.94 -5.82 -2.28
N LEU A 72 4.91 -4.69 -2.97
CA LEU A 72 5.50 -3.43 -2.51
C LEU A 72 4.38 -2.43 -2.20
N VAL A 73 4.32 -1.97 -0.96
CA VAL A 73 3.39 -0.91 -0.53
C VAL A 73 4.19 0.34 -0.20
N SER A 74 4.00 1.41 -0.97
CA SER A 74 4.63 2.70 -0.71
C SER A 74 3.70 3.64 0.06
N ALA A 75 4.16 4.14 1.19
CA ALA A 75 3.47 5.08 2.07
C ALA A 75 4.46 6.06 2.72
N VAL A 76 5.30 6.68 1.90
CA VAL A 76 6.37 7.60 2.33
C VAL A 76 5.98 9.08 2.25
N GLY A 77 5.01 9.43 1.39
CA GLY A 77 4.59 10.80 1.15
C GLY A 77 5.68 11.64 0.45
N LYS A 78 6.35 11.06 -0.53
CA LYS A 78 7.33 11.71 -1.39
C LYS A 78 7.05 11.34 -2.85
N ALA A 79 6.77 12.36 -3.66
CA ALA A 79 6.54 12.18 -5.10
C ALA A 79 7.70 11.44 -5.78
N HIS A 80 7.35 10.46 -6.62
CA HIS A 80 8.28 9.74 -7.49
C HIS A 80 9.48 9.09 -6.78
N PHE A 81 9.31 8.71 -5.51
CA PHE A 81 10.39 8.16 -4.69
C PHE A 81 10.73 6.70 -5.05
N ILE A 82 9.73 5.90 -5.41
CA ILE A 82 9.89 4.51 -5.83
C ILE A 82 10.07 4.45 -7.34
N THR A 83 11.25 4.04 -7.77
CA THR A 83 11.65 3.92 -9.18
C THR A 83 11.65 2.47 -9.65
N ALA A 84 11.71 2.21 -10.95
CA ALA A 84 11.63 0.87 -11.53
C ALA A 84 12.71 -0.10 -11.03
N ASP A 85 13.88 0.42 -10.68
CA ASP A 85 14.99 -0.39 -10.15
C ASP A 85 14.80 -0.82 -8.67
N MET A 86 13.78 -0.26 -8.00
CA MET A 86 13.33 -0.67 -6.66
C MET A 86 12.19 -1.69 -6.70
N VAL A 87 11.74 -2.12 -7.86
CA VAL A 87 10.59 -3.02 -8.01
C VAL A 87 11.03 -4.33 -8.65
N LYS A 88 10.59 -5.46 -8.08
CA LYS A 88 10.77 -6.79 -8.64
C LYS A 88 9.90 -6.96 -9.89
N GLU A 89 10.40 -7.65 -10.90
CA GLU A 89 9.63 -8.06 -12.07
C GLU A 89 8.39 -8.87 -11.65
N GLY A 90 7.22 -8.48 -12.14
CA GLY A 90 5.95 -9.13 -11.82
C GLY A 90 5.40 -8.83 -10.42
N ALA A 91 6.00 -7.92 -9.66
CA ALA A 91 5.50 -7.54 -8.34
C ALA A 91 4.15 -6.81 -8.40
N ILE A 92 3.38 -6.92 -7.31
CA ILE A 92 2.24 -6.03 -7.05
C ILE A 92 2.75 -4.76 -6.38
N VAL A 93 2.40 -3.61 -6.92
CA VAL A 93 2.79 -2.30 -6.39
C VAL A 93 1.55 -1.52 -5.96
N ILE A 94 1.49 -1.18 -4.69
CA ILE A 94 0.41 -0.39 -4.11
C ILE A 94 0.97 0.96 -3.69
N ASP A 95 0.53 2.00 -4.38
CA ASP A 95 0.89 3.37 -4.08
C ASP A 95 -0.17 4.03 -3.19
N VAL A 96 0.20 4.31 -1.94
CA VAL A 96 -0.66 5.01 -0.97
C VAL A 96 -0.30 6.50 -0.92
N GLY A 97 0.75 6.92 -1.63
CA GLY A 97 1.20 8.30 -1.67
C GLY A 97 0.13 9.25 -2.22
N MET A 98 0.08 10.44 -1.68
CA MET A 98 -0.76 11.53 -2.18
C MET A 98 0.07 12.80 -2.12
N ASN A 99 0.71 13.13 -3.22
CA ASN A 99 1.63 14.24 -3.37
C ASN A 99 1.18 15.16 -4.50
N HIS A 100 1.84 16.30 -4.66
CA HIS A 100 1.72 17.15 -5.83
C HIS A 100 3.10 17.25 -6.49
N ASP A 101 3.14 17.12 -7.80
CA ASP A 101 4.33 17.35 -8.59
C ASP A 101 4.68 18.83 -8.69
N GLU A 102 5.76 19.18 -9.39
CA GLU A 102 6.22 20.55 -9.60
C GLU A 102 5.19 21.44 -10.32
N ASN A 103 4.25 20.82 -11.05
CA ASN A 103 3.16 21.49 -11.77
C ASN A 103 1.86 21.58 -10.94
N GLY A 104 1.88 21.12 -9.70
CA GLY A 104 0.72 21.08 -8.82
C GLY A 104 -0.27 19.95 -9.15
N LYS A 105 0.09 19.00 -10.02
CA LYS A 105 -0.73 17.84 -10.36
C LYS A 105 -0.58 16.76 -9.29
N LEU A 106 -1.69 16.13 -8.93
CA LEU A 106 -1.71 15.03 -7.96
C LEU A 106 -0.92 13.82 -8.52
N CYS A 107 0.01 13.32 -7.72
CA CYS A 107 0.83 12.15 -8.03
C CYS A 107 1.05 11.28 -6.79
N GLY A 108 1.54 10.08 -7.00
CA GLY A 108 1.88 9.12 -5.95
C GLY A 108 3.33 9.19 -5.48
N ASP A 109 3.71 8.21 -4.68
CA ASP A 109 5.09 7.97 -4.28
C ASP A 109 5.87 7.22 -5.36
N VAL A 110 5.19 6.55 -6.29
CA VAL A 110 5.80 5.68 -7.31
C VAL A 110 5.96 6.43 -8.63
N GLU A 111 7.10 6.26 -9.29
CA GLU A 111 7.29 6.68 -10.69
C GLU A 111 6.49 5.75 -11.61
N PHE A 112 5.21 6.08 -11.80
CA PHE A 112 4.21 5.20 -12.39
C PHE A 112 4.60 4.74 -13.80
N ALA A 113 5.06 5.65 -14.66
CA ALA A 113 5.38 5.35 -16.06
C ALA A 113 6.54 4.35 -16.22
N GLU A 114 7.49 4.37 -15.29
CA GLU A 114 8.63 3.45 -15.31
C GLU A 114 8.31 2.11 -14.66
N VAL A 115 7.42 2.09 -13.67
CA VAL A 115 7.10 0.91 -12.87
C VAL A 115 5.98 0.07 -13.49
N GLU A 116 5.01 0.70 -14.15
CA GLU A 116 3.85 0.02 -14.75
C GLU A 116 4.24 -1.13 -15.69
N PRO A 117 5.21 -0.97 -16.62
CA PRO A 117 5.60 -2.07 -17.52
C PRO A 117 6.22 -3.27 -16.81
N LYS A 118 6.73 -3.08 -15.59
CA LYS A 118 7.45 -4.08 -14.79
C LYS A 118 6.56 -4.79 -13.78
N ALA A 119 5.55 -4.10 -13.28
CA ALA A 119 4.62 -4.61 -12.28
C ALA A 119 3.56 -5.53 -12.92
N SER A 120 3.13 -6.57 -12.20
CA SER A 120 1.94 -7.36 -12.60
C SER A 120 0.65 -6.61 -12.30
N TYR A 121 0.68 -5.74 -11.31
CA TYR A 121 -0.41 -4.87 -10.91
C TYR A 121 0.15 -3.63 -10.23
N ILE A 122 -0.38 -2.47 -10.56
CA ILE A 122 -0.03 -1.21 -9.91
C ILE A 122 -1.28 -0.34 -9.72
N THR A 123 -1.40 0.31 -8.57
CA THR A 123 -2.48 1.26 -8.32
C THR A 123 -2.12 2.64 -8.88
N PRO A 124 -3.01 3.28 -9.67
CA PRO A 124 -2.79 4.64 -10.12
C PRO A 124 -3.00 5.68 -9.01
N VAL A 125 -2.39 6.84 -9.16
CA VAL A 125 -2.69 8.03 -8.35
C VAL A 125 -2.91 9.22 -9.32
N PRO A 126 -4.11 9.81 -9.34
CA PRO A 126 -5.32 9.49 -8.57
C PRO A 126 -6.09 8.25 -9.07
N GLY A 127 -7.07 7.81 -8.28
CA GLY A 127 -8.02 6.75 -8.69
C GLY A 127 -7.76 5.36 -8.10
N GLY A 128 -6.64 5.16 -7.41
CA GLY A 128 -6.29 3.88 -6.75
C GLY A 128 -6.77 3.79 -5.30
N VAL A 129 -5.86 3.95 -4.35
CA VAL A 129 -6.13 3.76 -2.90
C VAL A 129 -7.03 4.84 -2.31
N GLY A 130 -6.98 6.08 -2.81
CA GLY A 130 -7.75 7.19 -2.28
C GLY A 130 -9.26 6.93 -2.20
N PRO A 131 -9.95 6.59 -3.30
CA PRO A 131 -11.38 6.24 -3.30
C PRO A 131 -11.71 5.07 -2.37
N MET A 132 -10.83 4.09 -2.24
CA MET A 132 -11.02 2.94 -1.34
C MET A 132 -10.98 3.34 0.13
N THR A 133 -10.20 4.34 0.50
CA THR A 133 -10.19 4.87 1.86
C THR A 133 -11.56 5.39 2.27
N ILE A 134 -12.22 6.15 1.39
CA ILE A 134 -13.58 6.68 1.62
C ILE A 134 -14.59 5.54 1.69
N THR A 135 -14.52 4.58 0.77
CA THR A 135 -15.39 3.41 0.74
C THR A 135 -15.30 2.61 2.04
N MET A 136 -14.07 2.40 2.55
CA MET A 136 -13.88 1.68 3.81
C MET A 136 -14.34 2.48 5.02
N LEU A 137 -14.23 3.80 5.01
CA LEU A 137 -14.80 4.65 6.06
C LEU A 137 -16.32 4.46 6.16
N MET A 138 -17.03 4.51 5.04
CA MET A 138 -18.47 4.30 4.99
C MET A 138 -18.85 2.91 5.49
N LYS A 139 -18.15 1.87 5.04
CA LYS A 139 -18.36 0.49 5.46
C LYS A 139 -18.12 0.30 6.97
N ASN A 140 -17.05 0.88 7.51
CA ASN A 140 -16.72 0.78 8.93
C ASN A 140 -17.74 1.53 9.79
N THR A 141 -18.26 2.66 9.31
CA THR A 141 -19.33 3.42 9.99
C THR A 141 -20.62 2.61 10.09
N LEU A 142 -21.04 1.99 8.98
CA LEU A 142 -22.21 1.11 8.97
C LEU A 142 -22.05 -0.05 9.95
N ARG A 143 -20.91 -0.73 9.90
CA ARG A 143 -20.61 -1.85 10.80
C ARG A 143 -20.61 -1.43 12.28
N ALA A 144 -20.08 -0.25 12.60
CA ALA A 144 -20.10 0.28 13.96
C ALA A 144 -21.53 0.55 14.44
N ALA A 145 -22.42 1.02 13.57
CA ALA A 145 -23.83 1.20 13.89
C ALA A 145 -24.54 -0.14 14.15
N GLU A 146 -24.33 -1.15 13.30
CA GLU A 146 -24.88 -2.50 13.47
C GLU A 146 -24.42 -3.18 14.77
N MET A 147 -23.17 -2.96 15.18
CA MET A 147 -22.64 -3.51 16.44
C MET A 147 -23.25 -2.86 17.69
N LYS A 148 -23.76 -1.62 17.60
CA LYS A 148 -24.45 -0.93 18.71
C LYS A 148 -25.90 -1.37 18.88
N GLN A 149 -26.47 -2.02 17.87
CA GLN A 149 -27.88 -2.50 17.90
C GLN A 149 -28.01 -3.92 18.48
N LYS A 150 -26.88 -4.58 18.72
CA LYS A 150 -26.78 -5.87 19.40
C LYS A 150 -26.42 -5.70 20.87
#